data_6fedde3cf09dda775b58644777437e2b
#
_entry.id   6fedde3cf09dda775b58644777437e2b
#
_cell.length_a   1.000
_cell.length_b   1.000
_cell.length_c   1.000
_cell.angle_alpha   90.00
_cell.angle_beta   90.00
_cell.angle_gamma   90.00
#
_symmetry.space_group_name_H-M   'P 1'
#
loop_
_entity.id
_entity.type
_entity.pdbx_description
1 polymer ?
#
loop_
_entity_poly.entity_id
_entity_poly.type
_entity_poly.pdbx_seq_one_letter_code
_entity_poly.pdbx_strand_id
1 'polypeptide(L)'
;MPTAAIDPPGITWLRVSPKYVTVRLVEWALGNLVMVAVLSLPLVFVRIGWWRWPPLWLAIGLPAFMLLLALWRLVLIPRQVRAIGYAERGDDLLIRGGIFFQRVMVVPYGRMQYVDISAGPVERGLGLCTLKLHTASAGTNAGIPGLPAEEGARLREQLSARGEARLAGL
;
A
#
# COMPACT_ATOMS: atom_id res chain seq x y z
N MET A 1 17.18 5.78 13.00
CA MET A 1 17.31 7.21 13.36
C MET A 1 16.10 7.92 12.77
N PRO A 2 15.27 8.63 13.54
CA PRO A 2 14.24 9.48 12.98
C PRO A 2 14.95 10.62 12.24
N THR A 3 14.68 10.74 10.96
CA THR A 3 15.21 11.84 10.15
C THR A 3 14.39 13.08 10.51
N ALA A 4 14.88 13.85 11.47
CA ALA A 4 14.21 15.04 12.02
C ALA A 4 13.81 16.10 10.96
N ALA A 5 14.27 15.95 9.72
CA ALA A 5 13.91 16.80 8.60
C ALA A 5 12.56 16.45 7.95
N ILE A 6 12.03 15.22 8.15
CA ILE A 6 10.82 14.73 7.48
C ILE A 6 9.68 14.50 8.49
N ASP A 7 10.00 14.19 9.74
CA ASP A 7 9.02 14.01 10.82
C ASP A 7 8.89 15.33 11.61
N PRO A 8 7.76 16.05 11.50
CA PRO A 8 7.54 17.25 12.31
C PRO A 8 7.54 16.90 13.80
N PRO A 9 8.22 17.69 14.66
CA PRO A 9 8.28 17.41 16.09
C PRO A 9 6.90 17.52 16.74
N GLY A 10 6.63 16.65 17.73
CA GLY A 10 5.40 16.70 18.53
C GLY A 10 4.17 16.00 17.92
N ILE A 11 4.34 15.22 16.86
CA ILE A 11 3.25 14.48 16.23
C ILE A 11 3.16 13.06 16.77
N THR A 12 1.98 12.68 17.25
CA THR A 12 1.66 11.30 17.60
C THR A 12 1.18 10.55 16.34
N TRP A 13 2.01 9.63 15.84
CA TRP A 13 1.68 8.84 14.68
C TRP A 13 0.84 7.62 15.06
N LEU A 14 -0.35 7.52 14.51
CA LEU A 14 -1.18 6.32 14.54
C LEU A 14 -0.71 5.36 13.45
N ARG A 15 -0.67 4.07 13.77
CA ARG A 15 -0.23 3.04 12.82
C ARG A 15 -1.42 2.29 12.26
N VAL A 16 -1.27 1.81 11.03
CA VAL A 16 -2.24 0.89 10.42
C VAL A 16 -2.23 -0.47 11.11
N SER A 17 -3.29 -1.24 10.93
CA SER A 17 -3.43 -2.56 11.56
C SER A 17 -2.30 -3.51 11.15
N PRO A 18 -1.69 -4.26 12.10
CA PRO A 18 -0.70 -5.28 11.79
C PRO A 18 -1.27 -6.41 10.90
N LYS A 19 -2.58 -6.64 10.92
CA LYS A 19 -3.26 -7.60 10.02
C LYS A 19 -3.10 -7.24 8.54
N TYR A 20 -2.78 -6.00 8.22
CA TYR A 20 -2.51 -5.59 6.84
C TYR A 20 -1.27 -6.28 6.24
N VAL A 21 -0.35 -6.75 7.07
CA VAL A 21 0.76 -7.62 6.62
C VAL A 21 0.21 -8.86 5.91
N THR A 22 -0.83 -9.49 6.46
CA THR A 22 -1.45 -10.68 5.84
C THR A 22 -2.06 -10.35 4.47
N VAL A 23 -2.73 -9.21 4.33
CA VAL A 23 -3.25 -8.76 3.02
C VAL A 23 -2.11 -8.66 2.01
N ARG A 24 -1.03 -7.96 2.38
CA ARG A 24 0.15 -7.78 1.51
C ARG A 24 0.86 -9.09 1.18
N LEU A 25 0.87 -10.06 2.12
CA LEU A 25 1.42 -11.38 1.89
C LEU A 25 0.58 -12.19 0.90
N VAL A 26 -0.74 -12.14 1.02
CA VAL A 26 -1.65 -12.82 0.08
C VAL A 26 -1.53 -12.22 -1.33
N GLU A 27 -1.57 -10.89 -1.46
CA GLU A 27 -1.35 -10.21 -2.75
C GLU A 27 0.01 -10.58 -3.35
N TRP A 28 1.07 -10.57 -2.53
CA TRP A 28 2.40 -10.98 -2.93
C TRP A 28 2.43 -12.45 -3.42
N ALA A 29 1.81 -13.36 -2.68
CA ALA A 29 1.79 -14.79 -3.02
C ALA A 29 1.04 -15.04 -4.33
N LEU A 30 -0.14 -14.45 -4.50
CA LEU A 30 -0.92 -14.57 -5.72
C LEU A 30 -0.19 -13.99 -6.93
N GLY A 31 0.38 -12.78 -6.80
CA GLY A 31 1.15 -12.14 -7.88
C GLY A 31 2.38 -12.96 -8.28
N ASN A 32 3.13 -13.50 -7.30
CA ASN A 32 4.29 -14.32 -7.59
C ASN A 32 3.92 -15.69 -8.15
N LEU A 33 2.83 -16.31 -7.70
CA LEU A 33 2.33 -17.56 -8.26
C LEU A 33 2.05 -17.42 -9.76
N VAL A 34 1.32 -16.38 -10.13
CA VAL A 34 1.03 -16.08 -11.55
C VAL A 34 2.31 -15.79 -12.32
N MET A 35 3.20 -14.96 -11.77
CA MET A 35 4.47 -14.62 -12.41
C MET A 35 5.35 -15.86 -12.65
N VAL A 36 5.52 -16.73 -11.66
CA VAL A 36 6.31 -17.96 -11.79
C VAL A 36 5.66 -18.91 -12.79
N ALA A 37 4.33 -19.07 -12.77
CA ALA A 37 3.62 -19.89 -13.74
C ALA A 37 3.87 -19.41 -15.18
N VAL A 38 3.74 -18.11 -15.45
CA VAL A 38 3.97 -17.53 -16.78
C VAL A 38 5.44 -17.69 -17.22
N LEU A 39 6.40 -17.41 -16.32
CA LEU A 39 7.82 -17.53 -16.63
C LEU A 39 8.29 -18.98 -16.78
N SER A 40 7.53 -19.95 -16.28
CA SER A 40 7.80 -21.37 -16.46
C SER A 40 7.27 -21.94 -17.77
N LEU A 41 6.39 -21.24 -18.49
CA LEU A 41 5.85 -21.70 -19.78
C LEU A 41 6.94 -22.04 -20.82
N PRO A 42 8.01 -21.22 -21.01
CA PRO A 42 9.08 -21.56 -21.94
C PRO A 42 9.77 -22.89 -21.60
N LEU A 43 9.92 -23.21 -20.30
CA LEU A 43 10.49 -24.48 -19.87
C LEU A 43 9.64 -25.68 -20.32
N VAL A 44 8.31 -25.55 -20.20
CA VAL A 44 7.37 -26.59 -20.64
C VAL A 44 7.48 -26.77 -22.16
N PHE A 45 7.46 -25.69 -22.93
CA PHE A 45 7.56 -25.76 -24.40
C PHE A 45 8.89 -26.33 -24.91
N VAL A 46 10.01 -26.01 -24.25
CA VAL A 46 11.31 -26.61 -24.55
C VAL A 46 11.30 -28.11 -24.21
N ARG A 47 10.68 -28.54 -23.10
CA ARG A 47 10.60 -29.95 -22.68
C ARG A 47 9.77 -30.81 -23.60
N ILE A 48 8.67 -30.29 -24.17
CA ILE A 48 7.83 -31.01 -25.14
C ILE A 48 8.38 -30.92 -26.60
N GLY A 49 9.52 -30.26 -26.79
CA GLY A 49 10.16 -30.19 -28.10
C GLY A 49 9.51 -29.18 -29.06
N TRP A 50 8.53 -28.40 -28.63
CA TRP A 50 7.87 -27.39 -29.47
C TRP A 50 8.76 -26.17 -29.71
N TRP A 51 9.70 -25.92 -28.79
CA TRP A 51 10.57 -24.74 -28.86
C TRP A 51 12.03 -25.14 -28.63
N ARG A 52 12.93 -24.69 -29.49
CA ARG A 52 14.37 -24.91 -29.34
C ARG A 52 15.09 -23.76 -28.65
N TRP A 53 14.43 -22.63 -28.46
CA TRP A 53 14.94 -21.45 -27.80
C TRP A 53 13.87 -20.95 -26.80
N PRO A 54 14.18 -20.55 -25.59
CA PRO A 54 15.51 -20.25 -25.03
C PRO A 54 16.30 -21.50 -24.60
N PRO A 55 17.63 -21.38 -24.42
CA PRO A 55 18.44 -22.47 -23.89
C PRO A 55 18.00 -22.81 -22.46
N LEU A 56 18.16 -24.07 -22.05
CA LEU A 56 17.63 -24.60 -20.78
C LEU A 56 18.09 -23.81 -19.56
N TRP A 57 19.34 -23.32 -19.55
CA TRP A 57 19.86 -22.51 -18.44
C TRP A 57 19.11 -21.19 -18.26
N LEU A 58 18.65 -20.56 -19.34
CA LEU A 58 17.85 -19.34 -19.29
C LEU A 58 16.41 -19.64 -18.88
N ALA A 59 15.83 -20.73 -19.39
CA ALA A 59 14.48 -21.16 -19.04
C ALA A 59 14.33 -21.52 -17.54
N ILE A 60 15.41 -21.98 -16.90
CA ILE A 60 15.44 -22.24 -15.45
C ILE A 60 15.92 -21.02 -14.68
N GLY A 61 16.96 -20.34 -15.16
CA GLY A 61 17.61 -19.25 -14.45
C GLY A 61 16.70 -18.04 -14.22
N LEU A 62 15.87 -17.70 -15.21
CA LEU A 62 14.97 -16.55 -15.09
C LEU A 62 13.89 -16.75 -14.02
N PRO A 63 13.13 -17.86 -13.98
CA PRO A 63 12.20 -18.13 -12.90
C PRO A 63 12.88 -18.22 -11.53
N ALA A 64 14.06 -18.86 -11.45
CA ALA A 64 14.81 -18.98 -10.21
C ALA A 64 15.26 -17.62 -9.65
N PHE A 65 15.76 -16.74 -10.51
CA PHE A 65 16.15 -15.38 -10.16
C PHE A 65 14.95 -14.56 -9.68
N MET A 66 13.82 -14.67 -10.37
CA MET A 66 12.58 -13.96 -9.96
C MET A 66 12.05 -14.49 -8.63
N LEU A 67 12.15 -15.80 -8.39
CA LEU A 67 11.79 -16.38 -7.09
C LEU A 67 12.69 -15.85 -5.97
N LEU A 68 13.99 -15.73 -6.20
CA LEU A 68 14.92 -15.15 -5.23
C LEU A 68 14.57 -13.69 -4.89
N LEU A 69 14.27 -12.88 -5.89
CA LEU A 69 13.79 -11.51 -5.68
C LEU A 69 12.46 -11.46 -4.93
N ALA A 70 11.57 -12.38 -5.22
CA ALA A 70 10.30 -12.50 -4.52
C ALA A 70 10.50 -12.82 -3.04
N LEU A 71 11.37 -13.78 -2.71
CA LEU A 71 11.72 -14.13 -1.33
C LEU A 71 12.35 -12.95 -0.58
N TRP A 72 13.20 -12.18 -1.24
CA TRP A 72 13.76 -10.97 -0.65
C TRP A 72 12.68 -9.93 -0.33
N ARG A 73 11.73 -9.70 -1.25
CA ARG A 73 10.59 -8.79 -1.01
C ARG A 73 9.71 -9.24 0.14
N LEU A 74 9.58 -10.55 0.38
CA LEU A 74 8.82 -11.11 1.50
C LEU A 74 9.28 -10.56 2.85
N VAL A 75 10.60 -10.45 3.05
CA VAL A 75 11.20 -9.91 4.29
C VAL A 75 10.92 -8.40 4.45
N LEU A 76 10.70 -7.69 3.36
CA LEU A 76 10.43 -6.24 3.39
C LEU A 76 8.97 -5.91 3.70
N ILE A 77 8.01 -6.79 3.39
CA ILE A 77 6.57 -6.53 3.57
C ILE A 77 6.21 -6.11 4.99
N PRO A 78 6.61 -6.82 6.07
CA PRO A 78 6.29 -6.40 7.42
C PRO A 78 6.88 -5.03 7.79
N ARG A 79 8.08 -4.73 7.28
CA ARG A 79 8.74 -3.44 7.51
C ARG A 79 8.02 -2.30 6.80
N GLN A 80 7.54 -2.55 5.57
CA GLN A 80 6.75 -1.58 4.80
C GLN A 80 5.45 -1.24 5.51
N VAL A 81 4.72 -2.23 5.99
CA VAL A 81 3.46 -2.01 6.71
C VAL A 81 3.69 -1.23 8.00
N ARG A 82 4.72 -1.56 8.77
CA ARG A 82 5.07 -0.82 10.00
C ARG A 82 5.51 0.62 9.76
N ALA A 83 5.98 0.94 8.55
CA ALA A 83 6.37 2.30 8.18
C ALA A 83 5.16 3.18 7.79
N ILE A 84 3.97 2.60 7.57
CA ILE A 84 2.76 3.34 7.28
C ILE A 84 2.19 3.89 8.58
N GLY A 85 1.94 5.18 8.60
CA GLY A 85 1.31 5.86 9.71
C GLY A 85 0.53 7.09 9.24
N TYR A 86 -0.38 7.55 10.07
CA TYR A 86 -1.14 8.77 9.82
C TYR A 86 -1.26 9.58 11.11
N ALA A 87 -1.52 10.86 10.97
CA ALA A 87 -1.76 11.74 12.12
C ALA A 87 -2.79 12.81 11.74
N GLU A 88 -3.80 12.95 12.57
CA GLU A 88 -4.82 13.97 12.44
C GLU A 88 -4.34 15.25 13.16
N ARG A 89 -4.38 16.37 12.47
CA ARG A 89 -4.14 17.70 13.03
C ARG A 89 -5.40 18.56 12.87
N GLY A 90 -5.37 19.76 13.42
CA GLY A 90 -6.51 20.68 13.34
C GLY A 90 -6.92 21.02 11.93
N ASP A 91 -5.96 21.27 11.04
CA ASP A 91 -6.17 21.80 9.69
C ASP A 91 -5.82 20.85 8.57
N ASP A 92 -5.09 19.76 8.88
CA ASP A 92 -4.56 18.82 7.88
C ASP A 92 -4.47 17.39 8.41
N LEU A 93 -4.42 16.44 7.47
CA LEU A 93 -4.10 15.04 7.71
C LEU A 93 -2.71 14.76 7.18
N LEU A 94 -1.88 14.18 8.01
CA LEU A 94 -0.55 13.73 7.64
C LEU A 94 -0.58 12.23 7.38
N ILE A 95 0.04 11.80 6.29
CA ILE A 95 0.19 10.39 5.94
C ILE A 95 1.66 10.12 5.69
N ARG A 96 2.20 9.14 6.42
CA ARG A 96 3.59 8.72 6.30
C ARG A 96 3.68 7.33 5.72
N GLY A 97 4.70 7.10 4.87
CA GLY A 97 5.00 5.77 4.34
C GLY A 97 6.40 5.67 3.75
N GLY A 98 6.83 4.44 3.48
CA GLY A 98 8.11 4.11 2.86
C GLY A 98 9.20 3.75 3.86
N ILE A 99 10.08 2.80 3.46
CA ILE A 99 11.22 2.34 4.27
C ILE A 99 12.50 3.01 3.78
N PHE A 100 12.78 2.91 2.48
CA PHE A 100 13.98 3.47 1.86
C PHE A 100 13.79 4.95 1.51
N PHE A 101 12.66 5.26 0.90
CA PHE A 101 12.24 6.61 0.58
C PHE A 101 11.06 6.97 1.48
N GLN A 102 11.35 7.63 2.59
CA GLN A 102 10.32 8.12 3.48
C GLN A 102 9.60 9.29 2.83
N ARG A 103 8.27 9.21 2.81
CA ARG A 103 7.40 10.27 2.31
C ARG A 103 6.39 10.63 3.38
N VAL A 104 6.27 11.90 3.65
CA VAL A 104 5.17 12.47 4.45
C VAL A 104 4.34 13.32 3.50
N MET A 105 3.06 12.99 3.40
CA MET A 105 2.09 13.73 2.61
C MET A 105 1.21 14.51 3.57
N VAL A 106 1.04 15.79 3.31
CA VAL A 106 0.17 16.69 4.07
C VAL A 106 -1.06 16.98 3.21
N VAL A 107 -2.24 16.65 3.72
CA VAL A 107 -3.51 16.84 3.03
C VAL A 107 -4.35 17.84 3.82
N PRO A 108 -4.40 19.13 3.41
CA PRO A 108 -5.26 20.13 4.05
C PRO A 108 -6.74 19.78 3.85
N TYR A 109 -7.54 19.87 4.92
CA TYR A 109 -8.97 19.54 4.88
C TYR A 109 -9.75 20.40 3.87
N GLY A 110 -9.42 21.68 3.72
CA GLY A 110 -10.06 22.57 2.77
C GLY A 110 -9.77 22.28 1.29
N ARG A 111 -8.85 21.34 0.97
CA ARG A 111 -8.57 20.91 -0.41
C ARG A 111 -9.14 19.53 -0.73
N MET A 112 -9.76 18.85 0.24
CA MET A 112 -10.42 17.56 0.02
C MET A 112 -11.74 17.75 -0.70
N GLN A 113 -11.98 16.94 -1.74
CA GLN A 113 -13.24 16.92 -2.46
C GLN A 113 -14.19 15.87 -1.88
N TYR A 114 -13.71 14.65 -1.70
CA TYR A 114 -14.44 13.57 -1.07
C TYR A 114 -13.51 12.52 -0.52
N VAL A 115 -14.03 11.76 0.44
CA VAL A 115 -13.34 10.64 1.09
C VAL A 115 -14.08 9.37 0.76
N ASP A 116 -13.38 8.40 0.20
CA ASP A 116 -13.91 7.09 -0.17
C ASP A 116 -13.29 5.98 0.70
N ILE A 117 -14.08 4.94 0.97
CA ILE A 117 -13.62 3.72 1.64
C ILE A 117 -13.80 2.55 0.71
N SER A 118 -12.73 1.83 0.48
CA SER A 118 -12.73 0.59 -0.28
C SER A 118 -12.18 -0.57 0.56
N ALA A 119 -12.65 -1.76 0.31
CA ALA A 119 -12.11 -2.97 0.91
C ALA A 119 -12.08 -4.09 -0.12
N GLY A 120 -10.90 -4.62 -0.40
CA GLY A 120 -10.71 -5.81 -1.21
C GLY A 120 -11.25 -7.08 -0.51
N PRO A 121 -11.34 -8.21 -1.24
CA PRO A 121 -11.85 -9.47 -0.64
C PRO A 121 -11.07 -9.91 0.60
N VAL A 122 -9.74 -9.81 0.57
CA VAL A 122 -8.86 -10.20 1.68
C VAL A 122 -8.98 -9.19 2.84
N GLU A 123 -9.00 -7.89 2.53
CA GLU A 123 -9.19 -6.83 3.54
C GLU A 123 -10.52 -7.02 4.27
N ARG A 124 -11.61 -7.25 3.51
CA ARG A 124 -12.96 -7.48 4.07
C ARG A 124 -12.98 -8.69 5.00
N GLY A 125 -12.34 -9.80 4.61
CA GLY A 125 -12.26 -11.01 5.45
C GLY A 125 -11.49 -10.79 6.76
N LEU A 126 -10.59 -9.79 6.81
CA LEU A 126 -9.81 -9.45 8.00
C LEU A 126 -10.38 -8.25 8.79
N GLY A 127 -11.53 -7.70 8.37
CA GLY A 127 -12.15 -6.51 8.96
C GLY A 127 -11.34 -5.23 8.71
N LEU A 128 -10.64 -5.15 7.58
CA LEU A 128 -9.82 -4.01 7.19
C LEU A 128 -10.45 -3.26 6.02
N CYS A 129 -10.04 -2.00 5.87
CA CYS A 129 -10.38 -1.15 4.73
C CYS A 129 -9.22 -0.24 4.35
N THR A 130 -9.33 0.35 3.19
CA THR A 130 -8.45 1.41 2.69
C THR A 130 -9.24 2.69 2.54
N LEU A 131 -8.81 3.75 3.22
CA LEU A 131 -9.34 5.10 3.09
C LEU A 131 -8.63 5.79 1.92
N LYS A 132 -9.38 6.38 0.99
CA LYS A 132 -8.87 7.15 -0.15
C LYS A 132 -9.34 8.57 -0.06
N LEU A 133 -8.42 9.50 -0.18
CA LEU A 133 -8.65 10.93 -0.14
C LEU A 133 -8.51 11.50 -1.55
N HIS A 134 -9.56 12.08 -2.06
CA HIS A 134 -9.57 12.74 -3.36
C HIS A 134 -9.48 14.26 -3.15
N THR A 135 -8.46 14.87 -3.76
CA THR A 135 -8.22 16.31 -3.68
C THR A 135 -8.39 16.96 -5.05
N ALA A 136 -8.58 18.27 -5.09
CA ALA A 136 -8.74 19.03 -6.32
C ALA A 136 -7.53 18.92 -7.27
N SER A 137 -6.36 18.51 -6.78
CA SER A 137 -5.18 18.30 -7.62
C SER A 137 -5.08 16.82 -8.00
N ALA A 138 -5.20 16.49 -9.27
CA ALA A 138 -5.18 15.13 -9.82
C ALA A 138 -3.91 14.28 -9.44
N GLY A 139 -2.83 14.93 -9.02
CA GLY A 139 -1.59 14.28 -8.57
C GLY A 139 -1.52 13.94 -7.07
N THR A 140 -2.52 14.30 -6.27
CA THR A 140 -2.46 14.21 -4.81
C THR A 140 -3.51 13.24 -4.25
N ASN A 141 -3.75 12.13 -4.93
CA ASN A 141 -4.56 11.06 -4.35
C ASN A 141 -3.78 10.43 -3.19
N ALA A 142 -4.23 10.69 -1.99
CA ALA A 142 -3.67 10.13 -0.77
C ALA A 142 -4.54 8.96 -0.31
N GLY A 143 -3.91 7.95 0.31
CA GLY A 143 -4.65 6.82 0.87
C GLY A 143 -3.98 6.24 2.10
N ILE A 144 -4.80 5.76 3.02
CA ILE A 144 -4.37 5.05 4.22
C ILE A 144 -4.90 3.61 4.11
N PRO A 145 -4.07 2.66 3.70
CA PRO A 145 -4.47 1.26 3.61
C PRO A 145 -4.42 0.57 4.97
N GLY A 146 -5.15 -0.51 5.12
CA GLY A 146 -5.06 -1.41 6.26
C GLY A 146 -5.58 -0.82 7.57
N LEU A 147 -6.55 0.07 7.51
CA LEU A 147 -7.29 0.55 8.66
C LEU A 147 -8.31 -0.51 9.11
N PRO A 148 -8.56 -0.67 10.43
CA PRO A 148 -9.77 -1.36 10.90
C PRO A 148 -11.01 -0.69 10.30
N ALA A 149 -12.03 -1.48 9.94
CA ALA A 149 -13.22 -0.96 9.27
C ALA A 149 -13.94 0.14 10.08
N GLU A 150 -13.99 -0.01 11.41
CA GLU A 150 -14.56 0.98 12.34
C GLU A 150 -13.78 2.29 12.32
N GLU A 151 -12.45 2.20 12.31
CA GLU A 151 -11.56 3.36 12.25
C GLU A 151 -11.66 4.08 10.91
N GLY A 152 -11.77 3.32 9.82
CA GLY A 152 -12.01 3.87 8.49
C GLY A 152 -13.33 4.64 8.42
N ALA A 153 -14.41 4.10 9.00
CA ALA A 153 -15.70 4.78 9.05
C ALA A 153 -15.63 6.06 9.89
N ARG A 154 -15.00 6.00 11.07
CA ARG A 154 -14.78 7.18 11.94
C ARG A 154 -14.01 8.29 11.20
N LEU A 155 -12.88 7.93 10.58
CA LEU A 155 -12.05 8.89 9.85
C LEU A 155 -12.81 9.52 8.69
N ARG A 156 -13.54 8.72 7.89
CA ARG A 156 -14.34 9.25 6.78
C ARG A 156 -15.32 10.31 7.25
N GLU A 157 -16.07 10.00 8.31
CA GLU A 157 -17.09 10.93 8.83
C GLU A 157 -16.46 12.22 9.35
N GLN A 158 -15.39 12.12 10.13
CA GLN A 158 -14.69 13.30 10.67
C GLN A 158 -14.03 14.13 9.57
N LEU A 159 -13.40 13.51 8.58
CA LEU A 159 -12.73 14.23 7.50
C LEU A 159 -13.74 14.92 6.57
N SER A 160 -14.88 14.28 6.30
CA SER A 160 -15.97 14.89 5.52
C SER A 160 -16.54 16.12 6.24
N ALA A 161 -16.84 15.99 7.54
CA ALA A 161 -17.35 17.11 8.36
C ALA A 161 -16.36 18.28 8.42
N ARG A 162 -15.07 18.01 8.61
CA ARG A 162 -14.03 19.06 8.62
C ARG A 162 -13.84 19.70 7.25
N GLY A 163 -13.94 18.91 6.17
CA GLY A 163 -13.87 19.42 4.80
C GLY A 163 -15.02 20.39 4.50
N GLU A 164 -16.24 20.02 4.86
CA GLU A 164 -17.43 20.85 4.69
C GLU A 164 -17.37 22.13 5.52
N ALA A 165 -16.97 22.05 6.78
CA ALA A 165 -16.81 23.22 7.65
C ALA A 165 -15.80 24.22 7.07
N ARG A 166 -14.67 23.76 6.55
CA ARG A 166 -13.67 24.63 5.90
C ARG A 166 -14.12 25.23 4.58
N LEU A 167 -14.92 24.51 3.81
CA LEU A 167 -15.52 25.05 2.57
C LEU A 167 -16.59 26.09 2.88
N ALA A 168 -17.30 25.95 4.01
CA ALA A 168 -18.30 26.94 4.47
C ALA A 168 -17.67 28.20 5.12
N GLY A 169 -16.34 28.26 5.27
CA GLY A 169 -15.63 29.40 5.87
C GLY A 169 -15.68 29.46 7.41
N LEU A 170 -15.97 28.31 8.04
CA LEU A 170 -16.01 28.15 9.49
C LEU A 170 -14.68 27.59 10.04
#